data_91f841d4390170058b3bc304e626716f
#
_entry.id   91f841d4390170058b3bc304e626716f
#
_cell.length_a   1.000
_cell.length_b   1.000
_cell.length_c   1.000
_cell.angle_alpha   90.00
_cell.angle_beta   90.00
_cell.angle_gamma   90.00
#
_symmetry.space_group_name_H-M   'P 1'
#
loop_
_entity.id
_entity.type
_entity.pdbx_description
1 polymer ?
#
loop_
_entity_poly.entity_id
_entity_poly.type
_entity_poly.pdbx_seq_one_letter_code
_entity_poly.pdbx_strand_id
1 'polypeptide(L)'
;SGAKGMALNLEADQVGVVLFGSDRLVKEGETVKRTGQIVSVPIGPELLGRVVDGLGNPIDGKGPIKAAAYSRAQVKAPGILPRRSVHEPMQTGLKSVDALVPIGRGQRELIIGDRQTGKTAVALDAILNQKRWNNGSDEKKKLYCVYVAVGQKRSTVAQLVQTLEQHDALKYSVIVAATASEAAPLQYIAPFTACAIGEWFRDNGRHALI
;
A
#
# COMPACT_ATOMS: atom_id res chain seq x y z
N SER A 1 -7.09 -0.09 -27.82
CA SER A 1 -5.93 0.43 -27.05
C SER A 1 -5.56 -0.44 -25.85
N GLY A 2 -6.51 -1.17 -25.23
CA GLY A 2 -6.31 -1.93 -24.00
C GLY A 2 -6.16 -1.06 -22.74
N ALA A 3 -6.40 0.24 -22.83
CA ALA A 3 -6.39 1.15 -21.71
C ALA A 3 -7.49 0.77 -20.71
N LYS A 4 -7.16 0.82 -19.41
CA LYS A 4 -8.11 0.57 -18.31
C LYS A 4 -8.48 1.89 -17.64
N GLY A 5 -9.72 1.99 -17.19
CA GLY A 5 -10.20 3.16 -16.48
C GLY A 5 -11.25 2.80 -15.44
N MET A 6 -11.62 3.78 -14.64
CA MET A 6 -12.67 3.68 -13.63
C MET A 6 -13.72 4.74 -13.89
N ALA A 7 -14.99 4.32 -13.90
CA ALA A 7 -16.12 5.23 -13.95
C ALA A 7 -16.23 5.99 -12.61
N LEU A 8 -16.24 7.32 -12.67
CA LEU A 8 -16.41 8.18 -11.49
C LEU A 8 -17.82 8.76 -11.42
N ASN A 9 -18.29 9.33 -12.54
CA ASN A 9 -19.61 9.94 -12.64
C ASN A 9 -20.48 9.14 -13.59
N LEU A 10 -21.71 8.85 -13.15
CA LEU A 10 -22.75 8.25 -13.95
C LEU A 10 -23.86 9.29 -14.13
N GLU A 11 -23.96 9.83 -15.32
CA GLU A 11 -25.03 10.77 -15.72
C GLU A 11 -26.00 10.07 -16.66
N ALA A 12 -27.11 10.73 -16.98
CA ALA A 12 -28.15 10.11 -17.77
C ALA A 12 -27.72 9.79 -19.22
N ASP A 13 -26.83 10.62 -19.77
CA ASP A 13 -26.38 10.60 -21.17
C ASP A 13 -24.88 10.36 -21.34
N GLN A 14 -24.11 10.43 -20.25
CA GLN A 14 -22.66 10.30 -20.30
C GLN A 14 -22.09 9.61 -19.06
N VAL A 15 -20.84 9.13 -19.19
CA VAL A 15 -20.10 8.52 -18.09
C VAL A 15 -18.73 9.16 -18.03
N GLY A 16 -18.40 9.81 -16.90
CA GLY A 16 -17.07 10.32 -16.63
C GLY A 16 -16.14 9.19 -16.21
N VAL A 17 -15.06 8.97 -16.98
CA VAL A 17 -14.09 7.90 -16.74
C VAL A 17 -12.69 8.47 -16.52
N VAL A 18 -11.99 8.03 -15.47
CA VAL A 18 -10.57 8.27 -15.31
C VAL A 18 -9.75 7.10 -15.82
N LEU A 19 -8.67 7.39 -16.54
CA LEU A 19 -7.79 6.38 -17.11
C LEU A 19 -6.62 6.08 -16.16
N PHE A 20 -6.30 4.80 -16.01
CA PHE A 20 -5.13 4.32 -15.24
C PHE A 20 -3.86 4.27 -16.09
N GLY A 21 -3.67 5.22 -16.99
CA GLY A 21 -2.53 5.27 -17.87
C GLY A 21 -2.55 6.50 -18.78
N SER A 22 -1.84 6.42 -19.90
CA SER A 22 -1.77 7.52 -20.87
C SER A 22 -3.08 7.66 -21.63
N ASP A 23 -3.62 8.87 -21.68
CA ASP A 23 -4.76 9.28 -22.49
C ASP A 23 -4.46 9.24 -24.01
N ARG A 24 -3.19 9.34 -24.38
CA ARG A 24 -2.72 9.27 -25.79
C ARG A 24 -3.10 7.99 -26.51
N LEU A 25 -3.42 6.93 -25.75
CA LEU A 25 -3.81 5.62 -26.28
C LEU A 25 -5.31 5.54 -26.60
N VAL A 26 -6.10 6.55 -26.23
CA VAL A 26 -7.55 6.56 -26.42
C VAL A 26 -7.93 7.63 -27.43
N LYS A 27 -8.76 7.25 -28.41
CA LYS A 27 -9.25 8.14 -29.46
C LYS A 27 -10.76 8.19 -29.44
N GLU A 28 -11.31 9.31 -29.92
CA GLU A 28 -12.75 9.46 -30.15
C GLU A 28 -13.26 8.36 -31.10
N GLY A 29 -14.46 7.83 -30.83
CA GLY A 29 -15.08 6.76 -31.60
C GLY A 29 -14.60 5.34 -31.29
N GLU A 30 -13.63 5.17 -30.36
CA GLU A 30 -13.22 3.82 -29.94
C GLU A 30 -14.29 3.11 -29.07
N THR A 31 -14.35 1.81 -29.21
CA THR A 31 -15.28 0.99 -28.41
C THR A 31 -14.79 0.86 -26.97
N VAL A 32 -15.64 1.21 -26.02
CA VAL A 32 -15.43 1.01 -24.58
C VAL A 32 -16.21 -0.22 -24.12
N LYS A 33 -15.53 -1.13 -23.44
CA LYS A 33 -16.15 -2.33 -22.85
C LYS A 33 -16.19 -2.22 -21.33
N ARG A 34 -17.39 -2.40 -20.78
CA ARG A 34 -17.60 -2.49 -19.34
C ARG A 34 -17.05 -3.82 -18.82
N THR A 35 -16.23 -3.79 -17.78
CA THR A 35 -15.68 -5.00 -17.15
C THR A 35 -16.70 -5.71 -16.24
N GLY A 36 -17.72 -4.99 -15.76
CA GLY A 36 -18.66 -5.50 -14.75
C GLY A 36 -18.06 -5.67 -13.35
N GLN A 37 -16.81 -5.24 -13.16
CA GLN A 37 -16.09 -5.37 -11.90
C GLN A 37 -15.77 -4.00 -11.30
N ILE A 38 -15.84 -3.90 -9.99
CA ILE A 38 -15.33 -2.77 -9.23
C ILE A 38 -13.80 -2.90 -9.17
N VAL A 39 -13.09 -1.77 -9.06
CA VAL A 39 -11.62 -1.78 -8.94
C VAL A 39 -11.20 -2.66 -7.78
N SER A 40 -10.55 -3.76 -8.13
CA SER A 40 -10.07 -4.78 -7.19
C SER A 40 -8.56 -4.94 -7.35
N VAL A 41 -7.89 -5.22 -6.26
CA VAL A 41 -6.43 -5.35 -6.18
C VAL A 41 -6.06 -6.72 -5.60
N PRO A 42 -4.91 -7.27 -6.00
CA PRO A 42 -4.45 -8.53 -5.45
C PRO A 42 -4.12 -8.38 -3.96
N ILE A 43 -4.45 -9.40 -3.18
CA ILE A 43 -4.17 -9.49 -1.75
C ILE A 43 -3.60 -10.86 -1.43
N GLY A 44 -2.83 -10.97 -0.37
CA GLY A 44 -2.29 -12.23 0.08
C GLY A 44 -0.78 -12.19 0.39
N PRO A 45 -0.23 -13.26 0.91
CA PRO A 45 1.19 -13.35 1.27
C PRO A 45 2.12 -13.35 0.06
N GLU A 46 1.60 -13.65 -1.14
CA GLU A 46 2.38 -13.67 -2.39
C GLU A 46 2.89 -12.27 -2.79
N LEU A 47 2.36 -11.23 -2.18
CA LEU A 47 2.81 -9.84 -2.36
C LEU A 47 4.05 -9.50 -1.52
N LEU A 48 4.37 -10.30 -0.50
CA LEU A 48 5.55 -10.06 0.32
C LEU A 48 6.83 -10.15 -0.52
N GLY A 49 7.72 -9.21 -0.32
CA GLY A 49 8.95 -9.10 -1.09
C GLY A 49 8.79 -8.44 -2.47
N ARG A 50 7.60 -7.95 -2.81
CA ARG A 50 7.29 -7.40 -4.13
C ARG A 50 7.10 -5.88 -4.09
N VAL A 51 7.35 -5.27 -5.25
CA VAL A 51 7.05 -3.87 -5.51
C VAL A 51 5.96 -3.81 -6.58
N VAL A 52 4.84 -3.16 -6.24
CA VAL A 52 3.66 -3.09 -7.10
C VAL A 52 3.24 -1.65 -7.36
N ASP A 53 2.47 -1.44 -8.42
CA ASP A 53 1.85 -0.15 -8.73
C ASP A 53 0.57 0.09 -7.91
N GLY A 54 -0.11 1.21 -8.16
CA GLY A 54 -1.37 1.57 -7.49
C GLY A 54 -2.52 0.58 -7.70
N LEU A 55 -2.46 -0.30 -8.68
CA LEU A 55 -3.44 -1.37 -8.92
C LEU A 55 -2.96 -2.75 -8.45
N GLY A 56 -1.77 -2.83 -7.87
CA GLY A 56 -1.19 -4.10 -7.42
C GLY A 56 -0.48 -4.89 -8.52
N ASN A 57 -0.23 -4.31 -9.71
CA ASN A 57 0.57 -4.96 -10.72
C ASN A 57 2.05 -4.89 -10.36
N PRO A 58 2.84 -5.97 -10.55
CA PRO A 58 4.25 -5.96 -10.24
C PRO A 58 5.04 -5.03 -11.16
N ILE A 59 5.94 -4.23 -10.58
CA ILE A 59 6.84 -3.31 -11.28
C ILE A 59 8.32 -3.58 -10.97
N ASP A 60 8.60 -4.67 -10.26
CA ASP A 60 9.93 -5.05 -9.78
C ASP A 60 10.72 -5.95 -10.76
N GLY A 61 10.16 -6.28 -11.91
CA GLY A 61 10.78 -7.17 -12.87
C GLY A 61 10.83 -8.65 -12.48
N LYS A 62 10.28 -9.04 -11.31
CA LYS A 62 10.28 -10.42 -10.81
C LYS A 62 9.14 -11.29 -11.39
N GLY A 63 8.48 -10.83 -12.45
CA GLY A 63 7.39 -11.55 -13.11
C GLY A 63 6.02 -11.36 -12.43
N PRO A 64 4.96 -11.98 -12.98
CA PRO A 64 3.60 -11.82 -12.50
C PRO A 64 3.39 -12.38 -11.10
N ILE A 65 2.52 -11.75 -10.33
CA ILE A 65 2.10 -12.22 -9.00
C ILE A 65 0.88 -13.12 -9.18
N LYS A 66 0.97 -14.35 -8.72
CA LYS A 66 -0.18 -15.27 -8.67
C LYS A 66 -0.91 -15.08 -7.33
N ALA A 67 -1.63 -13.99 -7.20
CA ALA A 67 -2.39 -13.72 -5.98
C ALA A 67 -3.50 -14.77 -5.79
N ALA A 68 -3.64 -15.26 -4.57
CA ALA A 68 -4.67 -16.22 -4.20
C ALA A 68 -6.06 -15.58 -4.16
N ALA A 69 -6.14 -14.28 -3.89
CA ALA A 69 -7.39 -13.54 -3.75
C ALA A 69 -7.28 -12.10 -4.25
N TYR A 70 -8.44 -11.49 -4.47
CA TYR A 70 -8.59 -10.09 -4.82
C TYR A 70 -9.59 -9.43 -3.88
N SER A 71 -9.33 -8.21 -3.48
CA SER A 71 -10.25 -7.38 -2.70
C SER A 71 -10.54 -6.07 -3.40
N ARG A 72 -11.69 -5.46 -3.09
CA ARG A 72 -11.99 -4.10 -3.55
C ARG A 72 -10.95 -3.15 -2.98
N ALA A 73 -10.43 -2.26 -3.81
CA ALA A 73 -9.48 -1.25 -3.36
C ALA A 73 -10.11 -0.30 -2.33
N GLN A 74 -11.36 0.10 -2.58
CA GLN A 74 -12.10 0.98 -1.68
C GLN A 74 -13.21 0.21 -0.98
N VAL A 75 -13.13 0.14 0.34
CA VAL A 75 -14.12 -0.50 1.22
C VAL A 75 -14.55 0.50 2.29
N LYS A 76 -15.85 0.50 2.63
CA LYS A 76 -16.37 1.31 3.73
C LYS A 76 -15.74 0.86 5.05
N ALA A 77 -15.15 1.79 5.78
CA ALA A 77 -14.57 1.51 7.09
C ALA A 77 -15.64 1.01 8.08
N PRO A 78 -15.27 0.13 9.02
CA PRO A 78 -16.17 -0.30 10.09
C PRO A 78 -16.57 0.88 10.99
N GLY A 79 -17.81 0.87 11.46
CA GLY A 79 -18.33 1.87 12.40
C GLY A 79 -17.62 1.81 13.77
N ILE A 80 -18.12 2.59 14.74
CA ILE A 80 -17.51 2.70 16.06
C ILE A 80 -17.65 1.41 16.88
N LEU A 81 -18.82 0.76 16.83
CA LEU A 81 -19.12 -0.40 17.67
C LEU A 81 -18.18 -1.61 17.45
N PRO A 82 -17.80 -2.00 16.22
CA PRO A 82 -16.89 -3.14 16.01
C PRO A 82 -15.42 -2.83 16.29
N ARG A 83 -15.06 -1.58 16.64
CA ARG A 83 -13.68 -1.20 16.90
C ARG A 83 -13.29 -1.52 18.34
N ARG A 84 -12.09 -2.06 18.51
CA ARG A 84 -11.46 -2.24 19.83
C ARG A 84 -10.57 -1.05 20.16
N SER A 85 -10.44 -0.75 21.46
CA SER A 85 -9.42 0.20 21.93
C SER A 85 -8.03 -0.32 21.65
N VAL A 86 -7.12 0.58 21.28
CA VAL A 86 -5.70 0.26 21.08
C VAL A 86 -5.09 -0.06 22.44
N HIS A 87 -4.45 -1.22 22.57
CA HIS A 87 -3.86 -1.69 23.83
C HIS A 87 -2.54 -2.45 23.65
N GLU A 88 -2.19 -2.81 22.42
CA GLU A 88 -0.94 -3.50 22.13
C GLU A 88 0.09 -2.53 21.54
N PRO A 89 1.31 -2.41 22.12
CA PRO A 89 2.32 -1.51 21.61
C PRO A 89 2.91 -1.98 20.28
N MET A 90 3.17 -1.03 19.39
CA MET A 90 3.96 -1.21 18.19
C MET A 90 5.32 -0.53 18.41
N GLN A 91 6.37 -1.30 18.55
CA GLN A 91 7.71 -0.78 18.85
C GLN A 91 8.39 -0.30 17.56
N THR A 92 8.63 0.99 17.49
CA THR A 92 9.32 1.63 16.35
C THR A 92 10.83 1.41 16.39
N GLY A 93 11.40 1.17 17.58
CA GLY A 93 12.84 1.12 17.82
C GLY A 93 13.47 2.49 18.07
N LEU A 94 12.69 3.55 17.96
CA LEU A 94 13.11 4.91 18.29
C LEU A 94 12.79 5.19 19.75
N LYS A 95 13.83 5.33 20.60
CA LYS A 95 13.67 5.49 22.05
C LYS A 95 12.76 6.65 22.43
N SER A 96 12.87 7.77 21.74
CA SER A 96 12.05 8.96 22.00
C SER A 96 10.57 8.70 21.70
N VAL A 97 10.26 7.97 20.64
CA VAL A 97 8.89 7.63 20.26
C VAL A 97 8.34 6.59 21.23
N ASP A 98 9.03 5.47 21.37
CA ASP A 98 8.55 4.33 22.16
C ASP A 98 8.37 4.65 23.66
N ALA A 99 9.17 5.62 24.19
CA ALA A 99 9.10 6.00 25.60
C ALA A 99 8.13 7.16 25.88
N LEU A 100 8.04 8.16 24.99
CA LEU A 100 7.31 9.40 25.26
C LEU A 100 5.99 9.51 24.50
N VAL A 101 5.90 8.91 23.31
CA VAL A 101 4.71 8.94 22.45
C VAL A 101 4.49 7.54 21.87
N PRO A 102 4.23 6.53 22.70
CA PRO A 102 4.13 5.15 22.25
C PRO A 102 2.99 4.97 21.25
N ILE A 103 3.29 4.25 20.18
CA ILE A 103 2.32 3.92 19.14
C ILE A 103 1.77 2.52 19.38
N GLY A 104 0.47 2.37 19.24
CA GLY A 104 -0.20 1.08 19.40
C GLY A 104 -0.62 0.45 18.08
N ARG A 105 -0.75 -0.87 18.08
CA ARG A 105 -1.26 -1.63 16.94
C ARG A 105 -2.73 -1.28 16.69
N GLY A 106 -3.03 -0.79 15.48
CA GLY A 106 -4.33 -0.25 15.12
C GLY A 106 -4.45 1.27 15.26
N GLN A 107 -3.43 1.95 15.78
CA GLN A 107 -3.36 3.40 15.85
C GLN A 107 -3.07 3.99 14.46
N ARG A 108 -3.56 5.21 14.24
CA ARG A 108 -3.21 6.05 13.10
C ARG A 108 -2.39 7.22 13.63
N GLU A 109 -1.17 7.36 13.11
CA GLU A 109 -0.22 8.39 13.52
C GLU A 109 0.15 9.28 12.33
N LEU A 110 0.29 10.57 12.58
CA LEU A 110 0.71 11.56 11.59
C LEU A 110 2.18 11.94 11.83
N ILE A 111 3.03 11.75 10.81
CA ILE A 111 4.39 12.24 10.78
C ILE A 111 4.45 13.43 9.84
N ILE A 112 4.53 14.64 10.40
CA ILE A 112 4.53 15.89 9.64
C ILE A 112 5.84 16.67 9.84
N GLY A 113 6.27 17.41 8.83
CA GLY A 113 7.46 18.26 8.87
C GLY A 113 7.87 18.71 7.46
N ASP A 114 8.82 19.60 7.36
CA ASP A 114 9.35 20.12 6.10
C ASP A 114 10.14 19.05 5.31
N ARG A 115 10.60 19.42 4.13
CA ARG A 115 11.44 18.53 3.30
C ARG A 115 12.73 18.18 4.05
N GLN A 116 13.15 16.93 3.93
CA GLN A 116 14.41 16.41 4.51
C GLN A 116 14.51 16.46 6.05
N THR A 117 13.39 16.53 6.76
CA THR A 117 13.35 16.52 8.23
C THR A 117 13.35 15.11 8.85
N GLY A 118 13.55 14.06 8.05
CA GLY A 118 13.65 12.70 8.56
C GLY A 118 12.33 11.92 8.64
N LYS A 119 11.20 12.43 8.08
CA LYS A 119 9.90 11.73 8.12
C LYS A 119 9.97 10.29 7.61
N THR A 120 10.60 10.10 6.45
CA THR A 120 10.79 8.77 5.85
C THR A 120 11.73 7.90 6.69
N ALA A 121 12.74 8.48 7.34
CA ALA A 121 13.65 7.75 8.21
C ALA A 121 12.90 7.14 9.40
N VAL A 122 12.00 7.88 10.04
CA VAL A 122 11.15 7.38 11.14
C VAL A 122 10.33 6.17 10.69
N ALA A 123 9.67 6.28 9.53
CA ALA A 123 8.87 5.19 8.97
C ALA A 123 9.74 3.97 8.61
N LEU A 124 10.90 4.20 8.00
CA LEU A 124 11.83 3.14 7.61
C LEU A 124 12.42 2.43 8.83
N ASP A 125 12.85 3.17 9.84
CA ASP A 125 13.38 2.60 11.09
C ASP A 125 12.33 1.74 11.79
N ALA A 126 11.06 2.18 11.80
CA ALA A 126 9.95 1.38 12.33
C ALA A 126 9.79 0.05 11.58
N ILE A 127 9.92 0.04 10.25
CA ILE A 127 9.89 -1.19 9.44
C ILE A 127 11.10 -2.08 9.76
N LEU A 128 12.30 -1.53 9.77
CA LEU A 128 13.55 -2.27 10.02
C LEU A 128 13.56 -2.90 11.42
N ASN A 129 13.02 -2.21 12.42
CA ASN A 129 12.94 -2.73 13.78
C ASN A 129 12.05 -3.98 13.91
N GLN A 130 11.11 -4.18 12.98
CA GLN A 130 10.25 -5.38 13.01
C GLN A 130 11.00 -6.67 12.64
N LYS A 131 12.21 -6.59 12.09
CA LYS A 131 13.04 -7.76 11.73
C LYS A 131 13.18 -8.75 12.89
N ARG A 132 13.38 -8.24 14.10
CA ARG A 132 13.55 -9.08 15.30
C ARG A 132 12.32 -9.95 15.61
N TRP A 133 11.13 -9.44 15.36
CA TRP A 133 9.88 -10.18 15.56
C TRP A 133 9.55 -11.07 14.37
N ASN A 134 9.75 -10.57 13.16
CA ASN A 134 9.44 -11.28 11.93
C ASN A 134 10.37 -12.48 11.67
N ASN A 135 11.57 -12.48 12.23
CA ASN A 135 12.48 -13.63 12.18
C ASN A 135 12.14 -14.70 13.24
N GLY A 136 11.28 -14.39 14.21
CA GLY A 136 10.82 -15.34 15.23
C GLY A 136 9.75 -16.29 14.70
N SER A 137 9.44 -17.30 15.50
CA SER A 137 8.38 -18.29 15.21
C SER A 137 6.98 -17.86 15.66
N ASP A 138 6.87 -16.84 16.51
CA ASP A 138 5.61 -16.39 17.09
C ASP A 138 4.88 -15.45 16.12
N GLU A 139 3.91 -15.98 15.38
CA GLU A 139 3.10 -15.23 14.41
C GLU A 139 2.33 -14.05 15.03
N LYS A 140 1.97 -14.12 16.31
CA LYS A 140 1.23 -13.04 17.00
C LYS A 140 2.10 -11.80 17.22
N LYS A 141 3.41 -11.95 17.25
CA LYS A 141 4.35 -10.83 17.40
C LYS A 141 4.76 -10.23 16.07
N LYS A 142 4.64 -10.98 14.98
CA LYS A 142 5.01 -10.49 13.65
C LYS A 142 4.19 -9.29 13.25
N LEU A 143 4.81 -8.41 12.49
CA LEU A 143 4.20 -7.22 11.92
C LEU A 143 4.61 -7.12 10.44
N TYR A 144 3.66 -7.36 9.56
CA TYR A 144 3.88 -7.23 8.12
C TYR A 144 3.78 -5.75 7.73
N CYS A 145 4.65 -5.32 6.84
CA CYS A 145 4.77 -3.90 6.52
C CYS A 145 4.33 -3.64 5.08
N VAL A 146 3.60 -2.56 4.88
CA VAL A 146 3.23 -2.06 3.55
C VAL A 146 3.67 -0.61 3.44
N TYR A 147 4.70 -0.35 2.63
CA TYR A 147 5.15 1.01 2.39
C TYR A 147 4.48 1.58 1.14
N VAL A 148 3.91 2.78 1.25
CA VAL A 148 3.22 3.44 0.16
C VAL A 148 4.00 4.67 -0.27
N ALA A 149 4.53 4.64 -1.50
CA ALA A 149 5.22 5.78 -2.10
C ALA A 149 4.28 6.50 -3.08
N VAL A 150 3.75 7.65 -2.67
CA VAL A 150 2.86 8.46 -3.49
C VAL A 150 3.56 9.75 -3.91
N GLY A 151 3.64 10.00 -5.22
CA GLY A 151 4.24 11.21 -5.78
C GLY A 151 5.75 11.35 -5.56
N GLN A 152 6.42 10.30 -5.12
CA GLN A 152 7.87 10.29 -4.91
C GLN A 152 8.63 10.06 -6.23
N LYS A 153 9.91 10.46 -6.25
CA LYS A 153 10.80 10.17 -7.38
C LYS A 153 11.09 8.67 -7.46
N ARG A 154 11.17 8.11 -8.65
CA ARG A 154 11.55 6.69 -8.86
C ARG A 154 12.87 6.31 -8.19
N SER A 155 13.87 7.20 -8.24
CA SER A 155 15.16 6.97 -7.58
C SER A 155 15.03 6.84 -6.07
N THR A 156 14.16 7.61 -5.43
CA THR A 156 13.90 7.52 -3.98
C THR A 156 13.26 6.18 -3.62
N VAL A 157 12.30 5.72 -4.43
CA VAL A 157 11.67 4.41 -4.25
C VAL A 157 12.69 3.28 -4.44
N ALA A 158 13.54 3.38 -5.46
CA ALA A 158 14.60 2.39 -5.70
C ALA A 158 15.59 2.30 -4.53
N GLN A 159 16.02 3.44 -3.97
CA GLN A 159 16.87 3.47 -2.77
C GLN A 159 16.19 2.83 -1.56
N LEU A 160 14.90 3.08 -1.36
CA LEU A 160 14.11 2.45 -0.29
C LEU A 160 14.08 0.93 -0.45
N VAL A 161 13.78 0.44 -1.66
CA VAL A 161 13.78 -1.01 -1.97
C VAL A 161 15.14 -1.62 -1.63
N GLN A 162 16.22 -1.00 -2.11
CA GLN A 162 17.58 -1.46 -1.84
C GLN A 162 17.91 -1.49 -0.34
N THR A 163 17.51 -0.47 0.41
CA THR A 163 17.71 -0.43 1.86
C THR A 163 16.96 -1.57 2.55
N LEU A 164 15.71 -1.84 2.17
CA LEU A 164 14.93 -2.93 2.74
C LEU A 164 15.51 -4.31 2.37
N GLU A 165 16.04 -4.47 1.15
CA GLU A 165 16.74 -5.70 0.73
C GLU A 165 18.02 -5.93 1.52
N GLN A 166 18.88 -4.92 1.66
CA GLN A 166 20.13 -5.00 2.41
C GLN A 166 19.95 -5.38 3.88
N HIS A 167 18.83 -5.01 4.47
CA HIS A 167 18.50 -5.32 5.87
C HIS A 167 17.58 -6.55 6.01
N ASP A 168 17.32 -7.31 4.95
CA ASP A 168 16.36 -8.44 4.92
C ASP A 168 14.94 -8.08 5.33
N ALA A 169 14.56 -6.81 5.25
CA ALA A 169 13.25 -6.34 5.64
C ALA A 169 12.21 -6.45 4.50
N LEU A 170 12.67 -6.55 3.25
CA LEU A 170 11.75 -6.68 2.11
C LEU A 170 10.94 -7.98 2.17
N LYS A 171 11.48 -9.05 2.73
CA LYS A 171 10.80 -10.36 2.82
C LYS A 171 9.48 -10.35 3.62
N TYR A 172 9.30 -9.39 4.52
CA TYR A 172 8.05 -9.18 5.27
C TYR A 172 7.36 -7.86 4.91
N SER A 173 7.80 -7.24 3.84
CA SER A 173 7.28 -5.94 3.39
C SER A 173 6.72 -6.02 1.97
N VAL A 174 5.76 -5.14 1.69
CA VAL A 174 5.24 -4.86 0.34
C VAL A 174 5.44 -3.39 0.06
N ILE A 175 5.86 -3.04 -1.15
CA ILE A 175 5.97 -1.64 -1.56
C ILE A 175 4.92 -1.37 -2.63
N VAL A 176 4.03 -0.42 -2.35
CA VAL A 176 3.07 0.10 -3.32
C VAL A 176 3.58 1.45 -3.81
N ALA A 177 3.99 1.53 -5.07
CA ALA A 177 4.60 2.73 -5.62
C ALA A 177 3.72 3.34 -6.71
N ALA A 178 3.33 4.60 -6.50
CA ALA A 178 2.72 5.47 -7.50
C ALA A 178 3.57 6.74 -7.59
N THR A 179 4.58 6.69 -8.45
CA THR A 179 5.60 7.74 -8.55
C THR A 179 5.05 9.01 -9.21
N ALA A 180 5.77 10.12 -9.08
CA ALA A 180 5.36 11.41 -9.63
C ALA A 180 5.17 11.42 -11.16
N SER A 181 5.74 10.44 -11.87
CA SER A 181 5.59 10.29 -13.32
C SER A 181 4.39 9.45 -13.75
N GLU A 182 3.67 8.88 -12.80
CA GLU A 182 2.49 8.05 -13.07
C GLU A 182 1.21 8.88 -13.09
N ALA A 183 0.18 8.33 -13.73
CA ALA A 183 -1.12 8.98 -13.82
C ALA A 183 -1.71 9.30 -12.43
N ALA A 184 -2.30 10.48 -12.26
CA ALA A 184 -2.88 10.91 -11.00
C ALA A 184 -3.88 9.91 -10.38
N PRO A 185 -4.73 9.20 -11.15
CA PRO A 185 -5.61 8.18 -10.59
C PRO A 185 -4.87 7.03 -9.90
N LEU A 186 -3.68 6.64 -10.38
CA LEU A 186 -2.85 5.63 -9.72
C LEU A 186 -2.28 6.14 -8.39
N GLN A 187 -1.90 7.41 -8.32
CA GLN A 187 -1.46 8.05 -7.07
C GLN A 187 -2.61 8.13 -6.06
N TYR A 188 -3.82 8.40 -6.53
CA TYR A 188 -5.02 8.44 -5.67
C TYR A 188 -5.37 7.07 -5.10
N ILE A 189 -5.29 6.00 -5.91
CA ILE A 189 -5.74 4.67 -5.48
C ILE A 189 -4.69 3.91 -4.66
N ALA A 190 -3.41 4.21 -4.80
CA ALA A 190 -2.31 3.51 -4.14
C ALA A 190 -2.46 3.36 -2.60
N PRO A 191 -2.87 4.38 -1.83
CA PRO A 191 -3.12 4.23 -0.40
C PRO A 191 -4.23 3.22 -0.09
N PHE A 192 -5.29 3.17 -0.89
CA PHE A 192 -6.38 2.22 -0.73
C PHE A 192 -5.94 0.79 -1.05
N THR A 193 -5.12 0.63 -2.08
CA THR A 193 -4.49 -0.66 -2.42
C THR A 193 -3.64 -1.17 -1.26
N ALA A 194 -2.82 -0.32 -0.67
CA ALA A 194 -2.02 -0.67 0.48
C ALA A 194 -2.88 -1.06 1.69
N CYS A 195 -3.97 -0.32 1.94
CA CYS A 195 -4.92 -0.67 2.99
C CYS A 195 -5.56 -2.05 2.72
N ALA A 196 -6.00 -2.34 1.50
CA ALA A 196 -6.56 -3.64 1.15
C ALA A 196 -5.57 -4.79 1.38
N ILE A 197 -4.29 -4.59 1.05
CA ILE A 197 -3.22 -5.56 1.33
C ILE A 197 -3.02 -5.73 2.85
N GLY A 198 -2.92 -4.65 3.60
CA GLY A 198 -2.76 -4.69 5.06
C GLY A 198 -3.96 -5.30 5.78
N GLU A 199 -5.17 -5.01 5.32
CA GLU A 199 -6.42 -5.55 5.85
C GLU A 199 -6.51 -7.07 5.68
N TRP A 200 -5.96 -7.61 4.60
CA TRP A 200 -5.88 -9.06 4.45
C TRP A 200 -5.12 -9.72 5.60
N PHE A 201 -3.99 -9.16 6.02
CA PHE A 201 -3.23 -9.67 7.17
C PHE A 201 -4.04 -9.54 8.46
N ARG A 202 -4.67 -8.38 8.69
CA ARG A 202 -5.54 -8.15 9.85
C ARG A 202 -6.69 -9.17 9.91
N ASP A 203 -7.38 -9.41 8.81
CA ASP A 203 -8.54 -10.28 8.76
C ASP A 203 -8.17 -11.76 8.91
N ASN A 204 -6.89 -12.10 8.69
CA ASN A 204 -6.32 -13.41 8.96
C ASN A 204 -5.59 -13.49 10.32
N GLY A 205 -5.91 -12.60 11.26
CA GLY A 205 -5.39 -12.63 12.63
C GLY A 205 -3.92 -12.24 12.76
N ARG A 206 -3.39 -11.49 11.79
CA ARG A 206 -2.02 -10.98 11.76
C ARG A 206 -2.02 -9.46 11.92
N HIS A 207 -0.86 -8.88 12.20
CA HIS A 207 -0.71 -7.44 12.28
C HIS A 207 -0.07 -6.87 11.01
N ALA A 208 -0.53 -5.69 10.61
CA ALA A 208 0.05 -4.94 9.50
C ALA A 208 0.34 -3.49 9.90
N LEU A 209 1.47 -2.97 9.42
CA LEU A 209 1.88 -1.57 9.46
C LEU A 209 1.80 -1.01 8.04
N ILE A 210 1.05 0.07 7.82
CA ILE A 210 0.91 0.74 6.52
C ILE A 210 1.45 2.16 6.64
#